data_be63600c6413c77ab2a55ab99b2d8e69
#
_entry.id   be63600c6413c77ab2a55ab99b2d8e69
#
_cell.length_a   1.000
_cell.length_b   1.000
_cell.length_c   1.000
_cell.angle_alpha   90.00
_cell.angle_beta   90.00
_cell.angle_gamma   90.00
#
_symmetry.space_group_name_H-M   'P 1'
#
loop_
_entity.id
_entity.type
_entity.pdbx_description
1 polymer ?
#
loop_
_entity_poly.entity_id
_entity_poly.type
_entity_poly.pdbx_seq_one_letter_code
_entity_poly.pdbx_strand_id
1 'polypeptide(L)'
;MLSVLSQKREGFRFYFVLSDGAGEYGGGLTEEGCLVCDGACPQKELMLRTLVNKCMNDFVPEVRTRDAWGVPLKRFGFARDGEFFVSSWDKLRLPHDCGD
;
A
#
# COMPACT_ATOMS: atom_id res chain seq x y z
N MET A 1 18.86 -1.63 -9.89
CA MET A 1 17.69 -2.40 -10.33
C MET A 1 16.57 -2.33 -9.30
N LEU A 2 15.36 -2.07 -9.74
CA LEU A 2 14.21 -1.97 -8.86
C LEU A 2 13.62 -3.36 -8.59
N SER A 3 13.44 -3.70 -7.32
CA SER A 3 12.81 -4.96 -6.94
C SER A 3 11.91 -4.75 -5.72
N VAL A 4 10.87 -5.59 -5.61
CA VAL A 4 9.97 -5.59 -4.47
C VAL A 4 9.82 -7.02 -3.99
N LEU A 5 10.22 -7.29 -2.77
CA LEU A 5 10.23 -8.62 -2.19
C LEU A 5 9.41 -8.67 -0.91
N SER A 6 8.65 -9.74 -0.74
CA SER A 6 7.91 -9.94 0.51
C SER A 6 8.86 -10.39 1.61
N GLN A 7 8.55 -10.01 2.83
CA GLN A 7 9.36 -10.31 4.01
C GLN A 7 8.45 -10.48 5.20
N LYS A 8 8.79 -11.39 6.09
CA LYS A 8 8.05 -11.50 7.35
C LYS A 8 8.53 -10.43 8.32
N ARG A 9 7.58 -9.76 8.95
CA ARG A 9 7.90 -8.75 9.95
C ARG A 9 6.86 -8.79 11.07
N GLU A 10 7.33 -8.79 12.31
CA GLU A 10 6.47 -8.80 13.47
C GLU A 10 5.60 -7.55 13.51
N GLY A 11 4.32 -7.73 13.86
CA GLY A 11 3.38 -6.62 13.89
C GLY A 11 2.69 -6.36 12.55
N PHE A 12 3.05 -7.11 11.51
CA PHE A 12 2.49 -6.94 10.16
C PHE A 12 1.84 -8.22 9.68
N ARG A 13 0.71 -8.05 9.01
CA ARG A 13 0.06 -9.17 8.32
C ARG A 13 0.83 -9.55 7.07
N PHE A 14 1.38 -8.55 6.38
CA PHE A 14 2.35 -8.74 5.31
C PHE A 14 3.24 -7.50 5.22
N TYR A 15 4.42 -7.68 4.69
CA TYR A 15 5.42 -6.62 4.59
C TYR A 15 6.25 -6.83 3.33
N PHE A 16 6.56 -5.73 2.65
CA PHE A 16 7.38 -5.76 1.45
C PHE A 16 8.54 -4.77 1.58
N VAL A 17 9.65 -5.13 0.95
CA VAL A 17 10.82 -4.26 0.88
C VAL A 17 11.08 -3.93 -0.59
N LEU A 18 11.10 -2.64 -0.89
CA LEU A 18 11.43 -2.13 -2.21
C LEU A 18 12.89 -1.72 -2.21
N SER A 19 13.66 -2.24 -3.18
CA SER A 19 15.07 -1.95 -3.32
C SER A 19 15.32 -1.36 -4.71
N ASP A 20 15.97 -0.21 -4.77
CA ASP A 20 16.24 0.48 -6.05
C ASP A 20 17.73 0.56 -6.40
N GLY A 21 18.55 -0.15 -5.64
CA GLY A 21 19.99 -0.13 -5.83
C GLY A 21 20.70 0.94 -5.03
N ALA A 22 20.01 1.98 -4.59
CA ALA A 22 20.55 3.04 -3.75
C ALA A 22 20.11 2.87 -2.29
N GLY A 23 19.00 2.18 -2.05
CA GLY A 23 18.51 1.96 -0.70
C GLY A 23 17.38 0.95 -0.68
N GLU A 24 16.92 0.64 0.52
CA GLU A 24 15.79 -0.26 0.74
C GLU A 24 14.73 0.46 1.58
N TYR A 25 13.48 0.25 1.21
CA TYR A 25 12.34 0.96 1.82
C TYR A 25 11.22 -0.04 2.09
N GLY A 26 10.68 -0.01 3.29
CA GLY A 26 9.65 -0.95 3.70
C GLY A 26 8.26 -0.39 3.66
N GLY A 27 7.29 -1.27 3.47
CA GLY A 27 5.87 -0.94 3.58
C GLY A 27 5.06 -2.21 3.82
N GLY A 28 3.89 -2.07 4.40
CA GLY A 28 3.09 -3.24 4.68
C GLY A 28 1.74 -2.91 5.30
N LEU A 29 1.01 -3.96 5.62
CA LEU A 29 -0.26 -3.87 6.32
C LEU A 29 -0.04 -4.35 7.75
N THR A 30 -0.32 -3.48 8.72
CA THR A 30 -0.21 -3.85 10.13
C THR A 30 -1.32 -4.84 10.50
N GLU A 31 -1.15 -5.50 11.63
CA GLU A 31 -2.18 -6.42 12.13
C GLU A 31 -3.49 -5.71 12.43
N GLU A 32 -3.45 -4.40 12.63
CA GLU A 32 -4.63 -3.58 12.88
C GLU A 32 -5.33 -3.12 11.60
N GLY A 33 -4.77 -3.44 10.43
CA GLY A 33 -5.37 -3.10 9.15
C GLY A 33 -4.93 -1.76 8.58
N CYS A 34 -3.79 -1.25 9.00
CA CYS A 34 -3.27 0.04 8.51
C CYS A 34 -2.14 -0.18 7.52
N LEU A 35 -2.25 0.42 6.34
CA LEU A 35 -1.17 0.44 5.35
C LEU A 35 -0.18 1.54 5.70
N VAL A 36 1.08 1.17 5.76
CA VAL A 36 2.16 2.11 6.08
C VAL A 36 3.32 1.94 5.10
N CYS A 37 4.12 2.98 4.96
CA CYS A 37 5.28 2.99 4.10
C CYS A 37 6.35 3.88 4.70
N ASP A 38 7.62 3.50 4.47
CA ASP A 38 8.76 4.33 4.83
C ASP A 38 8.62 5.70 4.14
N GLY A 39 8.71 6.76 4.94
CA GLY A 39 8.55 8.13 4.42
C GLY A 39 9.61 8.51 3.38
N ALA A 40 10.77 7.87 3.42
CA ALA A 40 11.85 8.13 2.47
C ALA A 40 11.70 7.35 1.16
N CYS A 41 10.70 6.49 1.03
CA CYS A 41 10.50 5.67 -0.16
C CYS A 41 10.29 6.55 -1.41
N PRO A 42 11.12 6.42 -2.44
CA PRO A 42 10.99 7.24 -3.66
C PRO A 42 9.91 6.73 -4.61
N GLN A 43 9.43 5.50 -4.41
CA GLN A 43 8.45 4.85 -5.28
C GLN A 43 7.19 4.48 -4.48
N LYS A 44 6.59 5.49 -3.86
CA LYS A 44 5.41 5.26 -3.01
C LYS A 44 4.22 4.71 -3.78
N GLU A 45 4.03 5.15 -5.01
CA GLU A 45 2.92 4.64 -5.82
C GLU A 45 3.11 3.16 -6.13
N LEU A 46 4.33 2.74 -6.47
CA LEU A 46 4.62 1.34 -6.72
C LEU A 46 4.39 0.51 -5.46
N MET A 47 4.85 1.01 -4.31
CA MET A 47 4.62 0.33 -3.04
C MET A 47 3.13 0.20 -2.76
N LEU A 48 2.37 1.28 -2.96
CA LEU A 48 0.92 1.27 -2.72
C LEU A 48 0.23 0.26 -3.65
N ARG A 49 0.59 0.21 -4.92
CA ARG A 49 0.03 -0.77 -5.86
C ARG A 49 0.30 -2.19 -5.40
N THR A 50 1.50 -2.45 -4.92
CA THR A 50 1.87 -3.77 -4.41
C THR A 50 1.02 -4.15 -3.20
N LEU A 51 0.88 -3.22 -2.25
CA LEU A 51 0.13 -3.46 -1.02
C LEU A 51 -1.37 -3.62 -1.29
N VAL A 52 -1.92 -2.78 -2.17
CA VAL A 52 -3.34 -2.85 -2.54
C VAL A 52 -3.63 -4.18 -3.24
N ASN A 53 -2.77 -4.60 -4.16
CA ASN A 53 -2.92 -5.87 -4.84
C ASN A 53 -2.93 -7.04 -3.85
N LYS A 54 -2.03 -6.99 -2.86
CA LYS A 54 -1.97 -8.03 -1.82
C LYS A 54 -3.24 -8.05 -0.97
N CYS A 55 -3.75 -6.87 -0.59
CA CYS A 55 -5.01 -6.78 0.17
C CYS A 55 -6.18 -7.40 -0.61
N MET A 56 -6.24 -7.16 -1.91
CA MET A 56 -7.29 -7.72 -2.75
C MET A 56 -7.17 -9.24 -2.82
N ASN A 57 -5.97 -9.74 -3.01
CA ASN A 57 -5.72 -11.18 -3.12
C ASN A 57 -5.96 -11.92 -1.81
N ASP A 58 -5.73 -11.26 -0.68
CA ASP A 58 -5.91 -11.87 0.64
C ASP A 58 -7.30 -11.61 1.23
N PHE A 59 -8.19 -10.94 0.48
CA PHE A 59 -9.56 -10.64 0.91
C PHE A 59 -9.59 -9.90 2.24
N VAL A 60 -8.72 -8.90 2.42
CA VAL A 60 -8.65 -8.12 3.65
C VAL A 60 -9.93 -7.31 3.81
N PRO A 61 -10.71 -7.54 4.88
CA PRO A 61 -12.06 -6.95 4.98
C PRO A 61 -12.07 -5.46 5.28
N GLU A 62 -11.02 -4.94 5.89
CA GLU A 62 -10.93 -3.52 6.22
C GLU A 62 -9.49 -3.06 6.14
N VAL A 63 -9.28 -2.01 5.36
CA VAL A 63 -7.96 -1.43 5.14
C VAL A 63 -8.07 0.07 5.34
N ARG A 64 -7.14 0.65 6.08
CA ARG A 64 -7.07 2.09 6.25
C ARG A 64 -5.64 2.58 6.09
N THR A 65 -5.51 3.84 5.72
CA THR A 65 -4.20 4.46 5.58
C THR A 65 -4.32 5.96 5.72
N ARG A 66 -3.21 6.63 5.97
CA ARG A 66 -3.16 8.09 6.00
C ARG A 66 -2.84 8.61 4.60
N ASP A 67 -3.15 9.88 4.38
CA ASP A 67 -2.85 10.56 3.12
C ASP A 67 -1.37 10.94 3.08
N ALA A 68 -0.52 9.96 2.87
CA ALA A 68 0.93 10.13 2.89
C ALA A 68 1.61 9.47 1.69
N TRP A 69 0.84 9.14 0.66
CA TRP A 69 1.35 8.38 -0.48
C TRP A 69 1.69 9.25 -1.68
N GLY A 70 1.25 10.50 -1.67
CA GLY A 70 1.51 11.40 -2.79
C GLY A 70 0.71 11.11 -4.05
N VAL A 71 -0.35 10.30 -3.93
CA VAL A 71 -1.22 9.93 -5.04
C VAL A 71 -2.67 10.03 -4.61
N PRO A 72 -3.61 10.21 -5.55
CA PRO A 72 -5.04 10.27 -5.21
C PRO A 72 -5.55 8.91 -4.75
N LEU A 73 -5.75 8.75 -3.44
CA LEU A 73 -6.18 7.46 -2.89
C LEU A 73 -7.57 7.04 -3.36
N LYS A 74 -8.41 8.00 -3.77
CA LYS A 74 -9.72 7.68 -4.32
C LYS A 74 -9.64 6.81 -5.57
N ARG A 75 -8.58 6.96 -6.36
CA ARG A 75 -8.38 6.15 -7.56
C ARG A 75 -8.11 4.69 -7.22
N PHE A 76 -7.64 4.43 -6.01
CA PHE A 76 -7.38 3.07 -5.53
C PHE A 76 -8.57 2.47 -4.80
N GLY A 77 -9.69 3.18 -4.72
CA GLY A 77 -10.89 2.68 -4.09
C GLY A 77 -11.05 3.08 -2.63
N PHE A 78 -10.24 4.02 -2.16
CA PHE A 78 -10.35 4.51 -0.79
C PHE A 78 -11.35 5.65 -0.70
N ALA A 79 -12.03 5.73 0.45
CA ALA A 79 -12.92 6.83 0.79
C ALA A 79 -12.42 7.49 2.07
N ARG A 80 -12.53 8.81 2.15
CA ARG A 80 -12.06 9.55 3.32
C ARG A 80 -12.96 9.29 4.53
N ASP A 81 -12.34 9.06 5.68
CA ASP A 81 -13.01 8.87 6.96
C ASP A 81 -12.17 9.53 8.04
N GLY A 82 -12.46 10.82 8.33
CA GLY A 82 -11.67 11.58 9.28
C GLY A 82 -10.25 11.81 8.82
N GLU A 83 -9.29 11.36 9.61
CA GLU A 83 -7.87 11.48 9.30
C GLU A 83 -7.37 10.34 8.40
N PHE A 84 -8.22 9.35 8.14
CA PHE A 84 -7.84 8.17 7.38
C PHE A 84 -8.60 8.07 6.08
N PHE A 85 -8.05 7.27 5.18
CA PHE A 85 -8.73 6.75 4.01
C PHE A 85 -8.98 5.28 4.25
N VAL A 86 -10.19 4.81 3.97
CA VAL A 86 -10.60 3.43 4.27
C VAL A 86 -11.12 2.74 3.02
N SER A 87 -10.95 1.44 2.98
CA SER A 87 -11.45 0.60 1.90
C SER A 87 -11.60 -0.84 2.37
N SER A 88 -11.92 -1.73 1.45
CA SER A 88 -11.98 -3.17 1.68
C SER A 88 -11.56 -3.86 0.40
N TRP A 89 -11.28 -5.17 0.48
CA TRP A 89 -10.77 -5.91 -0.68
C TRP A 89 -11.68 -5.80 -1.91
N ASP A 90 -12.98 -5.71 -1.70
CA ASP A 90 -13.97 -5.63 -2.79
C ASP A 90 -14.15 -4.23 -3.35
N LYS A 91 -13.68 -3.20 -2.64
CA LYS A 91 -13.73 -1.80 -3.08
C LYS A 91 -12.41 -1.33 -3.63
N LEU A 92 -11.30 -1.97 -3.24
CA LEU A 92 -9.98 -1.62 -3.73
C LEU A 92 -9.86 -1.91 -5.23
N ARG A 93 -9.03 -1.11 -5.90
CA ARG A 93 -8.75 -1.28 -7.31
C ARG A 93 -7.38 -0.72 -7.63
N LEU A 94 -6.83 -1.14 -8.75
CA LEU A 94 -5.55 -0.66 -9.24
C LEU A 94 -5.82 0.20 -10.48
N PRO A 95 -5.61 1.53 -10.39
CA PRO A 95 -5.83 2.39 -11.54
C PRO A 95 -4.84 2.10 -12.65
N HIS A 96 -5.28 2.26 -13.89
CA HIS A 96 -4.40 2.10 -15.04
C HIS A 96 -3.56 3.36 -15.23
N ASP A 97 -2.38 3.20 -15.82
CA ASP A 97 -1.46 4.31 -16.03
C ASP A 97 -1.92 5.25 -17.14
N CYS A 98 -2.74 4.77 -18.04
CA CYS A 98 -3.27 5.59 -19.13
C CYS A 98 -4.74 5.29 -19.33
N GLY A 99 -5.50 6.33 -19.69
CA GLY A 99 -6.90 6.17 -20.02
C GLY A 99 -7.86 6.16 -18.85
N ASP A 100 -7.37 6.42 -17.68
CA ASP A 100 -8.26 6.52 -16.51
C ASP A 100 -8.87 7.89 -16.39
#